data_03e4fe0978a1880026c292e0cc2254ac
#
_entry.id   03e4fe0978a1880026c292e0cc2254ac
#
_cell.length_a   1.000
_cell.length_b   1.000
_cell.length_c   1.000
_cell.angle_alpha   90.00
_cell.angle_beta   90.00
_cell.angle_gamma   90.00
#
_symmetry.space_group_name_H-M   'P 1'
#
loop_
_entity.id
_entity.type
_entity.pdbx_description
1 polymer ?
#
loop_
_entity_poly.entity_id
_entity_poly.type
_entity_poly.pdbx_seq_one_letter_code
_entity_poly.pdbx_strand_id
1 'polypeptide(L)'
;MTTIYSGMLKKMRTSADENNIVHYSLPIGDELVDINSLIGKEVTVTYSGEINCVHCNRKTKKSFNQGYCYPCLISLAQCDSCIIKPEKCHYHEGTCREPQWGEEHCFSEHFVYLANTGTVKVGITRQ
;
A
#
# COMPACT_ATOMS: atom_id res chain seq x y z
N MET A 1 14.82 -25.26 -14.30
CA MET A 1 15.34 -23.92 -14.67
C MET A 1 14.85 -22.92 -13.64
N THR A 2 15.74 -22.12 -13.10
CA THR A 2 15.41 -21.12 -12.07
C THR A 2 15.11 -19.79 -12.75
N THR A 3 13.93 -19.23 -12.49
CA THR A 3 13.58 -17.90 -12.94
C THR A 3 13.93 -16.91 -11.83
N ILE A 4 14.62 -15.83 -12.20
CA ILE A 4 15.05 -14.79 -11.25
C ILE A 4 14.39 -13.48 -11.64
N TYR A 5 13.74 -12.87 -10.65
CA TYR A 5 13.19 -11.52 -10.76
C TYR A 5 13.97 -10.60 -9.83
N SER A 6 14.29 -9.41 -10.31
CA SER A 6 15.06 -8.44 -9.55
C SER A 6 14.49 -7.06 -9.74
N GLY A 7 14.42 -6.30 -8.67
CA GLY A 7 13.94 -4.94 -8.71
C GLY A 7 13.30 -4.52 -7.41
N MET A 8 12.72 -3.32 -7.41
CA MET A 8 12.00 -2.79 -6.27
C MET A 8 10.69 -3.55 -6.06
N LEU A 9 10.51 -4.07 -4.84
CA LEU A 9 9.31 -4.76 -4.45
C LEU A 9 8.22 -3.75 -4.07
N LYS A 10 7.03 -3.91 -4.64
CA LYS A 10 5.86 -3.12 -4.31
C LYS A 10 4.77 -3.98 -3.69
N LYS A 11 3.71 -3.35 -3.22
CA LYS A 11 2.59 -4.04 -2.59
C LYS A 11 1.98 -5.07 -3.55
N MET A 12 1.74 -6.28 -3.04
CA MET A 12 1.07 -7.34 -3.80
C MET A 12 -0.31 -6.89 -4.26
N ARG A 13 -0.63 -7.18 -5.52
CA ARG A 13 -1.96 -6.94 -6.09
C ARG A 13 -2.79 -8.20 -5.97
N THR A 14 -4.05 -8.03 -5.63
CA THR A 14 -5.00 -9.13 -5.53
C THR A 14 -6.24 -8.81 -6.36
N SER A 15 -6.80 -9.84 -6.99
CA SER A 15 -8.07 -9.74 -7.71
C SER A 15 -8.79 -11.08 -7.61
N ALA A 16 -10.13 -11.05 -7.64
CA ALA A 16 -10.93 -12.25 -7.69
C ALA A 16 -11.53 -12.38 -9.09
N ASP A 17 -11.50 -13.58 -9.64
CA ASP A 17 -12.14 -13.86 -10.93
C ASP A 17 -13.64 -14.18 -10.75
N GLU A 18 -14.31 -14.45 -11.86
CA GLU A 18 -15.74 -14.79 -11.89
C GLU A 18 -16.08 -16.06 -11.11
N ASN A 19 -15.11 -16.93 -10.83
CA ASN A 19 -15.27 -18.15 -10.01
C ASN A 19 -14.87 -17.92 -8.56
N ASN A 20 -14.63 -16.67 -8.14
CA ASN A 20 -14.16 -16.27 -6.81
C ASN A 20 -12.78 -16.84 -6.45
N ILE A 21 -11.97 -17.19 -7.45
CA ILE A 21 -10.58 -17.56 -7.24
C ILE A 21 -9.74 -16.29 -7.15
N VAL A 22 -8.97 -16.17 -6.07
CA VAL A 22 -8.12 -15.01 -5.85
C VAL A 22 -6.79 -15.18 -6.55
N HIS A 23 -6.43 -14.20 -7.37
CA HIS A 23 -5.17 -14.12 -8.08
C HIS A 23 -4.25 -13.13 -7.38
N TYR A 24 -3.02 -13.54 -7.13
CA TYR A 24 -1.99 -12.74 -6.47
C TYR A 24 -0.89 -12.42 -7.46
N SER A 25 -0.58 -11.15 -7.60
CA SER A 25 0.49 -10.68 -8.47
C SER A 25 1.42 -9.76 -7.69
N LEU A 26 2.72 -10.04 -7.76
CA LEU A 26 3.73 -9.28 -7.02
C LEU A 26 4.52 -8.40 -7.98
N PRO A 27 4.39 -7.07 -7.88
CA PRO A 27 5.23 -6.18 -8.67
C PRO A 27 6.67 -6.21 -8.18
N ILE A 28 7.59 -6.51 -9.08
CA ILE A 28 9.04 -6.50 -8.83
C ILE A 28 9.68 -5.71 -9.98
N GLY A 29 10.13 -4.49 -9.71
CA GLY A 29 10.58 -3.60 -10.77
C GLY A 29 9.46 -3.32 -11.76
N ASP A 30 9.72 -3.57 -13.04
CA ASP A 30 8.73 -3.39 -14.11
C ASP A 30 7.92 -4.66 -14.41
N GLU A 31 8.18 -5.74 -13.68
CA GLU A 31 7.53 -7.02 -13.91
C GLU A 31 6.44 -7.29 -12.89
N LEU A 32 5.43 -8.03 -13.34
CA LEU A 32 4.32 -8.47 -12.49
C LEU A 32 4.38 -10.00 -12.41
N VAL A 33 4.79 -10.50 -11.25
CA VAL A 33 5.03 -11.92 -11.03
C VAL A 33 3.76 -12.61 -10.57
N ASP A 34 3.34 -13.66 -11.28
CA ASP A 34 2.20 -14.49 -10.87
C ASP A 34 2.58 -15.37 -9.67
N ILE A 35 2.02 -15.06 -8.53
CA ILE A 35 2.31 -15.79 -7.28
C ILE A 35 1.51 -17.10 -7.19
N ASN A 36 0.33 -17.17 -7.80
CA ASN A 36 -0.47 -18.41 -7.77
C ASN A 36 0.29 -19.59 -8.34
N SER A 37 1.08 -19.37 -9.40
CA SER A 37 1.90 -20.43 -10.02
C SER A 37 3.02 -20.93 -9.14
N LEU A 38 3.35 -20.20 -8.07
CA LEU A 38 4.42 -20.55 -7.13
C LEU A 38 3.93 -21.31 -5.89
N ILE A 39 2.63 -21.48 -5.73
CA ILE A 39 2.06 -22.21 -4.60
C ILE A 39 2.58 -23.63 -4.62
N GLY A 40 3.12 -24.09 -3.49
CA GLY A 40 3.72 -25.42 -3.36
C GLY A 40 5.16 -25.54 -3.88
N LYS A 41 5.72 -24.46 -4.41
CA LYS A 41 7.10 -24.43 -4.88
C LYS A 41 8.02 -23.73 -3.90
N GLU A 42 9.29 -24.11 -3.91
CA GLU A 42 10.30 -23.43 -3.14
C GLU A 42 10.68 -22.10 -3.80
N VAL A 43 10.71 -21.03 -3.02
CA VAL A 43 11.14 -19.71 -3.47
C VAL A 43 12.19 -19.16 -2.52
N THR A 44 13.10 -18.37 -3.06
CA THR A 44 14.14 -17.68 -2.28
C THR A 44 13.99 -16.17 -2.48
N VAL A 45 13.98 -15.43 -1.38
CA VAL A 45 13.93 -13.96 -1.38
C VAL A 45 15.25 -13.44 -0.81
N THR A 46 15.93 -12.61 -1.58
CA THR A 46 17.21 -12.02 -1.16
C THR A 46 17.08 -10.50 -1.16
N TYR A 47 17.45 -9.90 -0.04
CA TYR A 47 17.47 -8.44 0.11
C TYR A 47 18.83 -7.90 -0.34
N SER A 48 18.82 -6.98 -1.30
CA SER A 48 20.06 -6.39 -1.85
C SER A 48 20.67 -5.29 -0.99
N GLY A 49 19.96 -4.80 0.01
CA GLY A 49 20.37 -3.67 0.83
C GLY A 49 19.92 -2.31 0.31
N GLU A 50 19.21 -2.27 -0.80
CA GLU A 50 18.70 -1.03 -1.39
C GLU A 50 17.23 -0.85 -1.08
N ILE A 51 16.85 0.36 -0.60
CA ILE A 51 15.48 0.75 -0.31
C ILE A 51 15.16 2.01 -1.13
N ASN A 52 14.07 1.97 -1.89
CA ASN A 52 13.58 3.11 -2.66
C ASN A 52 12.20 3.53 -2.17
N CYS A 53 11.94 4.83 -2.15
CA CYS A 53 10.63 5.38 -1.79
C CYS A 53 9.58 4.94 -2.81
N VAL A 54 8.44 4.45 -2.32
CA VAL A 54 7.32 4.00 -3.19
C VAL A 54 6.67 5.15 -3.96
N HIS A 55 6.84 6.39 -3.51
CA HIS A 55 6.26 7.55 -4.16
C HIS A 55 7.22 8.25 -5.13
N CYS A 56 8.39 8.67 -4.63
CA CYS A 56 9.34 9.47 -5.43
C CYS A 56 10.51 8.65 -5.98
N ASN A 57 10.58 7.36 -5.65
CA ASN A 57 11.65 6.44 -6.06
C ASN A 57 13.05 6.82 -5.57
N ARG A 58 13.16 7.81 -4.67
CA ARG A 58 14.44 8.19 -4.06
C ARG A 58 15.01 7.04 -3.24
N LYS A 59 16.30 6.84 -3.32
CA LYS A 59 17.03 5.92 -2.46
C LYS A 59 17.00 6.43 -1.02
N THR A 60 16.71 5.56 -0.07
CA THR A 60 16.60 5.92 1.34
C THR A 60 17.23 4.84 2.22
N LYS A 61 17.70 5.24 3.39
CA LYS A 61 18.27 4.30 4.38
C LYS A 61 17.20 3.63 5.23
N LYS A 62 16.01 4.23 5.30
CA LYS A 62 14.91 3.75 6.13
C LYS A 62 13.59 3.95 5.40
N SER A 63 12.71 2.97 5.54
CA SER A 63 11.34 3.05 5.04
C SER A 63 10.43 3.56 6.15
N PHE A 64 9.73 4.66 5.88
CA PHE A 64 8.73 5.23 6.77
C PHE A 64 7.34 4.90 6.25
N ASN A 65 6.40 4.69 7.16
CA ASN A 65 4.98 4.47 6.82
C ASN A 65 4.81 3.42 5.69
N GLN A 66 5.59 2.35 5.75
CA GLN A 66 5.54 1.22 4.82
C GLN A 66 5.93 1.57 3.38
N GLY A 67 6.99 2.33 3.21
CA GLY A 67 7.56 2.50 1.89
C GLY A 67 8.02 3.90 1.51
N TYR A 68 7.83 4.90 2.35
CA TYR A 68 8.15 6.29 2.01
C TYR A 68 9.53 6.73 2.54
N CYS A 69 10.18 7.62 1.80
CA CYS A 69 11.34 8.35 2.30
C CYS A 69 10.87 9.45 3.28
N TYR A 70 11.80 10.00 4.06
CA TYR A 70 11.45 11.02 5.05
C TYR A 70 10.82 12.28 4.42
N PRO A 71 11.36 12.86 3.33
CA PRO A 71 10.69 14.00 2.69
C PRO A 71 9.24 13.72 2.29
N CYS A 72 8.92 12.53 1.79
CA CYS A 72 7.55 12.15 1.45
C CYS A 72 6.69 11.96 2.69
N LEU A 73 7.25 11.38 3.75
CA LEU A 73 6.54 11.20 5.01
C LEU A 73 6.00 12.52 5.58
N ILE A 74 6.77 13.59 5.48
CA ILE A 74 6.41 14.89 6.06
C ILE A 74 5.64 15.80 5.11
N SER A 75 5.53 15.46 3.82
CA SER A 75 4.92 16.33 2.80
C SER A 75 3.64 15.79 2.19
N LEU A 76 3.49 14.48 2.06
CA LEU A 76 2.33 13.89 1.41
C LEU A 76 1.13 13.83 2.34
N ALA A 77 -0.05 14.17 1.81
CA ALA A 77 -1.31 14.05 2.56
C ALA A 77 -1.55 12.61 3.01
N GLN A 78 -1.27 11.63 2.16
CA GLN A 78 -1.43 10.20 2.47
C GLN A 78 -0.51 9.69 3.58
N CYS A 79 0.50 10.47 3.95
CA CYS A 79 1.40 10.17 5.07
C CYS A 79 1.05 10.93 6.35
N ASP A 80 0.06 11.81 6.30
CA ASP A 80 -0.39 12.55 7.48
C ASP A 80 -1.11 11.62 8.46
N SER A 81 -0.99 11.92 9.74
CA SER A 81 -1.63 11.15 10.82
C SER A 81 -3.17 11.14 10.73
N CYS A 82 -3.77 12.14 10.09
CA CYS A 82 -5.22 12.22 9.91
C CYS A 82 -5.78 11.11 9.02
N ILE A 83 -4.95 10.45 8.21
CA ILE A 83 -5.38 9.32 7.38
C ILE A 83 -5.80 8.13 8.26
N ILE A 84 -5.08 7.90 9.35
CA ILE A 84 -5.39 6.81 10.31
C ILE A 84 -6.34 7.32 11.40
N LYS A 85 -6.27 8.60 11.71
CA LYS A 85 -7.06 9.25 12.75
C LYS A 85 -7.89 10.39 12.14
N PRO A 86 -9.07 10.08 11.55
CA PRO A 86 -9.89 11.09 10.85
C PRO A 86 -10.28 12.29 11.72
N GLU A 87 -10.36 12.11 13.05
CA GLU A 87 -10.63 13.18 13.99
C GLU A 87 -9.56 14.27 14.02
N LYS A 88 -8.39 13.98 13.48
CA LYS A 88 -7.28 14.94 13.35
C LYS A 88 -7.28 15.68 12.02
N CYS A 89 -8.29 15.47 11.18
CA CYS A 89 -8.37 16.16 9.89
C CYS A 89 -8.37 17.67 10.09
N HIS A 90 -7.52 18.35 9.34
CA HIS A 90 -7.35 19.81 9.41
C HIS A 90 -7.61 20.50 8.07
N TYR A 91 -8.35 19.84 7.17
CA TYR A 91 -8.72 20.39 5.86
C TYR A 91 -9.49 21.71 6.01
N HIS A 92 -10.48 21.77 6.89
CA HIS A 92 -11.32 22.94 7.10
C HIS A 92 -10.57 24.12 7.75
N GLU A 93 -9.39 23.87 8.29
CA GLU A 93 -8.50 24.88 8.83
C GLU A 93 -7.58 25.48 7.77
N GLY A 94 -7.65 24.95 6.53
CA GLY A 94 -6.80 25.38 5.42
C GLY A 94 -5.38 24.85 5.48
N THR A 95 -5.11 23.84 6.31
CA THR A 95 -3.76 23.31 6.56
C THR A 95 -3.53 21.91 6.02
N CYS A 96 -4.49 21.34 5.27
CA CYS A 96 -4.30 20.05 4.61
C CYS A 96 -3.06 20.10 3.71
N ARG A 97 -2.22 19.08 3.79
CA ARG A 97 -0.98 19.01 2.99
C ARG A 97 -1.22 19.04 1.49
N GLU A 98 -2.28 18.36 1.03
CA GLU A 98 -2.68 18.31 -0.38
C GLU A 98 -4.21 18.35 -0.47
N PRO A 99 -4.82 19.56 -0.45
CA PRO A 99 -6.27 19.69 -0.39
C PRO A 99 -7.01 18.99 -1.52
N GLN A 100 -6.51 19.06 -2.74
CA GLN A 100 -7.13 18.39 -3.88
C GLN A 100 -7.12 16.87 -3.72
N TRP A 101 -6.01 16.31 -3.30
CA TRP A 101 -5.92 14.87 -3.00
C TRP A 101 -6.91 14.49 -1.89
N GLY A 102 -7.02 15.32 -0.86
CA GLY A 102 -7.97 15.14 0.24
C GLY A 102 -9.41 15.10 -0.23
N GLU A 103 -9.78 16.03 -1.11
CA GLU A 103 -11.13 16.08 -1.68
C GLU A 103 -11.46 14.80 -2.46
N GLU A 104 -10.51 14.31 -3.25
CA GLU A 104 -10.70 13.11 -4.08
C GLU A 104 -10.71 11.82 -3.26
N HIS A 105 -9.94 11.73 -2.18
CA HIS A 105 -9.72 10.49 -1.43
C HIS A 105 -10.39 10.46 -0.06
N CYS A 106 -10.32 11.57 0.70
CA CYS A 106 -10.85 11.61 2.06
C CYS A 106 -12.35 11.88 2.10
N PHE A 107 -12.86 12.68 1.17
CA PHE A 107 -14.29 13.01 1.06
C PHE A 107 -15.06 12.10 0.10
N SER A 108 -14.42 11.05 -0.39
CA SER A 108 -15.08 10.03 -1.18
C SER A 108 -16.01 9.17 -0.30
N GLU A 109 -16.90 8.43 -0.93
CA GLU A 109 -17.78 7.51 -0.23
C GLU A 109 -16.98 6.43 0.51
N HIS A 110 -17.35 6.17 1.76
CA HIS A 110 -16.72 5.16 2.61
C HIS A 110 -17.77 4.19 3.12
N PHE A 111 -17.35 2.95 3.33
CA PHE A 111 -18.17 1.92 3.97
C PHE A 111 -17.66 1.66 5.38
N VAL A 112 -18.57 1.60 6.34
CA VAL A 112 -18.28 1.13 7.69
C VAL A 112 -18.78 -0.32 7.77
N TYR A 113 -17.93 -1.22 8.22
CA TYR A 113 -18.25 -2.62 8.30
C TYR A 113 -17.89 -3.22 9.65
N LEU A 114 -18.59 -4.29 10.00
CA LEU A 114 -18.30 -5.13 11.15
C LEU A 114 -17.69 -6.44 10.66
N ALA A 115 -16.55 -6.83 11.23
CA ALA A 115 -15.88 -8.08 10.92
C ALA A 115 -15.74 -8.93 12.19
N ASN A 116 -16.06 -10.21 12.07
CA ASN A 116 -15.88 -11.17 13.15
C ASN A 116 -14.74 -12.13 12.79
N THR A 117 -13.61 -11.97 13.48
CA THR A 117 -12.42 -12.82 13.32
C THR A 117 -12.04 -13.49 14.65
N GLY A 118 -13.07 -13.82 15.47
CA GLY A 118 -12.93 -14.24 16.87
C GLY A 118 -13.29 -13.13 17.84
N THR A 119 -12.95 -11.89 17.50
CA THR A 119 -13.43 -10.64 18.13
C THR A 119 -14.13 -9.80 17.07
N VAL A 120 -15.15 -9.06 17.45
CA VAL A 120 -15.83 -8.14 16.54
C VAL A 120 -15.00 -6.87 16.40
N LYS A 121 -14.70 -6.51 15.14
CA LYS A 121 -13.94 -5.31 14.79
C LYS A 121 -14.77 -4.41 13.89
N VAL A 122 -14.62 -3.10 14.06
CA VAL A 122 -15.20 -2.09 13.18
C VAL A 122 -14.12 -1.61 12.24
N GLY A 123 -14.42 -1.59 10.94
CA GLY A 123 -13.51 -1.06 9.94
C GLY A 123 -14.17 -0.04 9.05
N ILE A 124 -13.36 0.81 8.43
CA ILE A 124 -13.77 1.78 7.43
C ILE A 124 -12.94 1.52 6.17
N THR A 125 -13.61 1.48 5.03
CA THR A 125 -12.93 1.34 3.74
C THR A 125 -13.53 2.30 2.73
N ARG A 126 -12.69 2.79 1.81
CA ARG A 126 -13.14 3.53 0.63
C ARG A 126 -13.69 2.55 -0.40
N GLN A 127 -14.60 3.05 -1.23
CA GLN A 127 -15.15 2.31 -2.35
C GLN A 127 -14.09 2.02 -3.42
#